data_939efcc0f52406d21e23c24d0a7396f5
#
_entry.id   939efcc0f52406d21e23c24d0a7396f5
#
_cell.length_a   1.000
_cell.length_b   1.000
_cell.length_c   1.000
_cell.angle_alpha   90.00
_cell.angle_beta   90.00
_cell.angle_gamma   90.00
#
_symmetry.space_group_name_H-M   'P 1'
#
loop_
_entity.id
_entity.type
_entity.pdbx_description
1 polymer ?
#
loop_
_entity_poly.entity_id
_entity_poly.type
_entity_poly.pdbx_seq_one_letter_code
_entity_poly.pdbx_strand_id
1 'polypeptide(L)'
;DDQFDMALLFGPMYHLFSHEDKLKALNEAKRVVRPGGIILVAYLMNEYSVITYAFKEQHIMECLREGRLTADYHTVSSEKDLYDYMRTEDIARLNEEAGLTRVQIISPDGAANYIRPYLNKLTDEEFNEFIKYHLSTCERADMLGAAAHTLDILRK
;
A
#
# COMPACT_ATOMS: atom_id res chain seq x y z
N ASP A 1 15.98 -21.96 -2.73
CA ASP A 1 16.30 -20.97 -1.68
C ASP A 1 17.46 -20.10 -2.17
N ASP A 2 17.44 -18.81 -1.83
CA ASP A 2 18.57 -17.89 -2.01
C ASP A 2 19.06 -17.71 -3.47
N GLN A 3 18.16 -17.77 -4.44
CA GLN A 3 18.51 -17.78 -5.87
C GLN A 3 18.39 -16.41 -6.55
N PHE A 4 17.62 -15.50 -5.98
CA PHE A 4 17.29 -14.21 -6.63
C PHE A 4 17.90 -13.04 -5.87
N ASP A 5 18.32 -12.02 -6.60
CA ASP A 5 18.76 -10.74 -6.02
C ASP A 5 17.58 -9.91 -5.52
N MET A 6 16.42 -10.09 -6.15
CA MET A 6 15.23 -9.31 -5.89
C MET A 6 13.95 -10.14 -6.10
N ALA A 7 12.92 -9.85 -5.28
CA ALA A 7 11.56 -10.33 -5.48
C ALA A 7 10.57 -9.16 -5.54
N LEU A 8 9.54 -9.26 -6.38
CA LEU A 8 8.49 -8.27 -6.55
C LEU A 8 7.14 -8.87 -6.14
N LEU A 9 6.49 -8.28 -5.12
CA LEU A 9 5.15 -8.63 -4.66
C LEU A 9 4.19 -7.46 -4.96
N PHE A 10 3.85 -7.26 -6.24
CA PHE A 10 3.04 -6.14 -6.71
C PHE A 10 1.55 -6.51 -6.93
N GLY A 11 1.03 -7.38 -6.13
CA GLY A 11 -0.35 -7.84 -6.22
C GLY A 11 -0.80 -8.67 -5.03
N PRO A 12 -0.02 -9.65 -4.59
CA PRO A 12 -0.50 -10.64 -3.61
C PRO A 12 -1.05 -10.03 -2.33
N MET A 13 -0.41 -9.01 -1.76
CA MET A 13 -0.68 -8.54 -0.40
C MET A 13 -2.09 -7.98 -0.21
N TYR A 14 -2.68 -7.39 -1.23
CA TYR A 14 -4.05 -6.86 -1.17
C TYR A 14 -5.12 -7.83 -1.69
N HIS A 15 -4.73 -9.06 -2.01
CA HIS A 15 -5.62 -10.19 -2.30
C HIS A 15 -5.53 -11.30 -1.26
N LEU A 16 -4.71 -11.12 -0.23
CA LEU A 16 -4.59 -12.02 0.91
C LEU A 16 -5.28 -11.37 2.11
N PHE A 17 -6.37 -11.97 2.59
CA PHE A 17 -7.23 -11.36 3.62
C PHE A 17 -6.80 -11.74 5.04
N SER A 18 -6.11 -12.86 5.23
CA SER A 18 -5.60 -13.23 6.54
C SER A 18 -4.17 -12.72 6.78
N HIS A 19 -3.89 -12.37 8.02
CA HIS A 19 -2.54 -12.01 8.47
C HIS A 19 -1.54 -13.16 8.19
N GLU A 20 -1.98 -14.40 8.45
CA GLU A 20 -1.16 -15.59 8.25
C GLU A 20 -0.73 -15.76 6.78
N ASP A 21 -1.64 -15.55 5.82
CA ASP A 21 -1.32 -15.73 4.41
C ASP A 21 -0.42 -14.60 3.88
N LYS A 22 -0.60 -13.36 4.37
CA LYS A 22 0.35 -12.28 4.09
C LYS A 22 1.76 -12.60 4.61
N LEU A 23 1.85 -13.13 5.83
CA LEU A 23 3.12 -13.53 6.42
C LEU A 23 3.76 -14.69 5.66
N LYS A 24 2.98 -15.68 5.20
CA LYS A 24 3.46 -16.75 4.31
C LYS A 24 4.03 -16.20 3.02
N ALA A 25 3.35 -15.25 2.38
CA ALA A 25 3.81 -14.62 1.14
C ALA A 25 5.16 -13.89 1.34
N LEU A 26 5.31 -13.13 2.43
CA LEU A 26 6.57 -12.47 2.77
C LEU A 26 7.69 -13.49 3.06
N ASN A 27 7.40 -14.54 3.81
CA ASN A 27 8.37 -15.58 4.13
C ASN A 27 8.81 -16.36 2.87
N GLU A 28 7.90 -16.57 1.91
CA GLU A 28 8.24 -17.22 0.65
C GLU A 28 9.13 -16.32 -0.23
N ALA A 29 8.84 -15.02 -0.30
CA ALA A 29 9.71 -14.05 -0.96
C ALA A 29 11.10 -14.01 -0.29
N LYS A 30 11.12 -13.99 1.05
CA LYS A 30 12.36 -14.06 1.83
C LYS A 30 13.15 -15.35 1.56
N ARG A 31 12.47 -16.48 1.41
CA ARG A 31 13.11 -17.78 1.15
C ARG A 31 13.86 -17.79 -0.18
N VAL A 32 13.27 -17.23 -1.23
CA VAL A 32 13.85 -17.28 -2.59
C VAL A 32 14.90 -16.20 -2.83
N VAL A 33 14.85 -15.08 -2.12
CA VAL A 33 15.83 -13.99 -2.21
C VAL A 33 17.07 -14.34 -1.39
N ARG A 34 18.26 -14.08 -1.95
CA ARG A 34 19.53 -14.29 -1.25
C ARG A 34 19.72 -13.36 -0.04
N PRO A 35 20.58 -13.71 0.94
CA PRO A 35 20.94 -12.79 2.02
C PRO A 35 21.42 -11.44 1.49
N GLY A 36 20.87 -10.34 2.04
CA GLY A 36 21.14 -8.97 1.61
C GLY A 36 20.39 -8.54 0.35
N GLY A 37 19.63 -9.43 -0.30
CA GLY A 37 18.78 -9.09 -1.44
C GLY A 37 17.54 -8.29 -1.06
N ILE A 38 16.80 -7.82 -2.05
CA ILE A 38 15.72 -6.83 -1.91
C ILE A 38 14.36 -7.48 -2.22
N ILE A 39 13.36 -7.11 -1.44
CA ILE A 39 11.95 -7.48 -1.67
C ILE A 39 11.15 -6.18 -1.78
N LEU A 40 10.44 -5.99 -2.90
CA LEU A 40 9.55 -4.86 -3.09
C LEU A 40 8.11 -5.34 -2.93
N VAL A 41 7.36 -4.69 -2.04
CA VAL A 41 6.00 -5.10 -1.67
C VAL A 41 5.03 -3.95 -1.81
N ALA A 42 4.01 -4.11 -2.66
CA ALA A 42 2.96 -3.12 -2.83
C ALA A 42 1.76 -3.42 -1.92
N TYR A 43 1.20 -2.35 -1.33
CA TYR A 43 0.00 -2.39 -0.50
C TYR A 43 -1.01 -1.35 -0.95
N LEU A 44 -2.30 -1.62 -0.73
CA LEU A 44 -3.39 -0.65 -0.80
C LEU A 44 -3.62 -0.04 0.58
N MET A 45 -3.83 1.28 0.63
CA MET A 45 -3.86 2.02 1.89
C MET A 45 -5.29 2.24 2.39
N ASN A 46 -5.48 1.96 3.68
CA ASN A 46 -6.77 2.07 4.37
C ASN A 46 -7.40 3.46 4.22
N GLU A 47 -6.64 4.51 4.53
CA GLU A 47 -7.19 5.86 4.57
C GLU A 47 -7.66 6.34 3.19
N TYR A 48 -6.97 5.92 2.13
CA TYR A 48 -7.42 6.21 0.77
C TYR A 48 -8.79 5.58 0.48
N SER A 49 -8.99 4.31 0.85
CA SER A 49 -10.28 3.62 0.69
C SER A 49 -11.39 4.30 1.50
N VAL A 50 -11.13 4.63 2.76
CA VAL A 50 -12.12 5.32 3.61
C VAL A 50 -12.47 6.70 3.05
N ILE A 51 -11.47 7.52 2.67
CA ILE A 51 -11.71 8.86 2.14
C ILE A 51 -12.47 8.80 0.80
N THR A 52 -12.09 7.89 -0.09
CA THR A 52 -12.70 7.84 -1.43
C THR A 52 -14.02 7.08 -1.44
N TYR A 53 -14.03 5.83 -1.04
CA TYR A 53 -15.24 5.01 -1.11
C TYR A 53 -16.27 5.40 -0.03
N ALA A 54 -15.85 5.47 1.24
CA ALA A 54 -16.81 5.74 2.30
C ALA A 54 -17.33 7.19 2.27
N PHE A 55 -16.46 8.20 2.18
CA PHE A 55 -16.87 9.60 2.27
C PHE A 55 -17.16 10.25 0.92
N LYS A 56 -16.22 10.24 -0.03
CA LYS A 56 -16.39 10.91 -1.32
C LYS A 56 -17.53 10.28 -2.15
N GLU A 57 -17.67 8.94 -2.14
CA GLU A 57 -18.73 8.21 -2.83
C GLU A 57 -19.96 7.97 -1.94
N GLN A 58 -19.96 8.48 -0.70
CA GLN A 58 -21.09 8.50 0.24
C GLN A 58 -21.57 7.13 0.74
N HIS A 59 -20.70 6.13 0.80
CA HIS A 59 -21.01 4.79 1.33
C HIS A 59 -20.78 4.64 2.84
N ILE A 60 -20.40 5.68 3.56
CA ILE A 60 -19.99 5.59 4.98
C ILE A 60 -21.06 4.94 5.87
N MET A 61 -22.33 5.32 5.72
CA MET A 61 -23.40 4.75 6.55
C MET A 61 -23.72 3.29 6.22
N GLU A 62 -23.50 2.87 4.98
CA GLU A 62 -23.57 1.48 4.54
C GLU A 62 -22.44 0.66 5.17
N CYS A 63 -21.19 1.13 5.02
CA CYS A 63 -20.01 0.49 5.60
C CYS A 63 -20.14 0.27 7.12
N LEU A 64 -20.64 1.28 7.84
CA LEU A 64 -20.85 1.16 9.30
C LEU A 64 -21.94 0.15 9.65
N ARG A 65 -23.07 0.16 8.94
CA ARG A 65 -24.18 -0.80 9.18
C ARG A 65 -23.80 -2.24 8.88
N GLU A 66 -22.95 -2.45 7.89
CA GLU A 66 -22.48 -3.79 7.46
C GLU A 66 -21.23 -4.25 8.22
N GLY A 67 -20.71 -3.45 9.14
CA GLY A 67 -19.51 -3.78 9.92
C GLY A 67 -18.24 -3.85 9.06
N ARG A 68 -18.19 -3.11 7.95
CA ARG A 68 -17.04 -3.03 7.05
C ARG A 68 -15.96 -2.06 7.51
N LEU A 69 -16.21 -1.37 8.61
CA LEU A 69 -15.25 -0.50 9.28
C LEU A 69 -15.27 -0.77 10.78
N THR A 70 -14.10 -0.78 11.39
CA THR A 70 -13.95 -0.80 12.85
C THR A 70 -14.30 0.57 13.45
N ALA A 71 -14.31 0.67 14.79
CA ALA A 71 -14.59 1.92 15.49
C ALA A 71 -13.59 3.04 15.22
N ASP A 72 -12.36 2.68 14.84
CA ASP A 72 -11.27 3.58 14.41
C ASP A 72 -11.13 3.69 12.90
N TYR A 73 -12.16 3.27 12.15
CA TYR A 73 -12.24 3.33 10.69
C TYR A 73 -11.20 2.48 9.96
N HIS A 74 -10.72 1.40 10.56
CA HIS A 74 -9.97 0.39 9.81
C HIS A 74 -10.94 -0.46 8.99
N THR A 75 -10.61 -0.74 7.73
CA THR A 75 -11.42 -1.59 6.86
C THR A 75 -11.43 -3.03 7.37
N VAL A 76 -12.60 -3.66 7.31
CA VAL A 76 -12.78 -5.08 7.59
C VAL A 76 -13.07 -5.76 6.26
N SER A 77 -12.04 -6.37 5.70
CA SER A 77 -12.11 -7.07 4.42
C SER A 77 -12.23 -8.58 4.61
N SER A 78 -12.78 -9.26 3.61
CA SER A 78 -12.98 -10.71 3.58
C SER A 78 -12.72 -11.25 2.18
N GLU A 79 -12.70 -12.56 2.00
CA GLU A 79 -12.54 -13.22 0.69
C GLU A 79 -13.64 -12.87 -0.34
N LYS A 80 -14.72 -12.20 0.10
CA LYS A 80 -15.79 -11.70 -0.79
C LYS A 80 -15.48 -10.34 -1.37
N ASP A 81 -14.51 -9.64 -0.79
CA ASP A 81 -14.08 -8.31 -1.21
C ASP A 81 -13.00 -8.43 -2.29
N LEU A 82 -12.87 -7.39 -3.10
CA LEU A 82 -11.87 -7.37 -4.15
C LEU A 82 -10.46 -7.16 -3.59
N TYR A 83 -10.36 -6.35 -2.55
CA TYR A 83 -9.08 -5.93 -1.96
C TYR A 83 -9.13 -5.89 -0.44
N ASP A 84 -7.97 -6.12 0.16
CA ASP A 84 -7.68 -5.80 1.54
C ASP A 84 -6.80 -4.56 1.63
N TYR A 85 -6.98 -3.76 2.68
CA TYR A 85 -6.32 -2.48 2.86
C TYR A 85 -5.54 -2.47 4.18
N MET A 86 -4.42 -1.78 4.18
CA MET A 86 -3.52 -1.76 5.32
C MET A 86 -3.16 -0.33 5.74
N ARG A 87 -2.80 -0.16 7.00
CA ARG A 87 -2.14 1.03 7.52
C ARG A 87 -0.63 0.82 7.58
N THR A 88 0.11 1.89 7.68
CA THR A 88 1.59 1.83 7.75
C THR A 88 2.10 1.03 8.96
N GLU A 89 1.37 1.05 10.08
CA GLU A 89 1.65 0.27 11.28
C GLU A 89 1.40 -1.24 11.10
N ASP A 90 0.39 -1.62 10.33
CA ASP A 90 0.13 -3.04 10.01
C ASP A 90 1.24 -3.61 9.14
N ILE A 91 1.67 -2.82 8.14
CA ILE A 91 2.81 -3.17 7.29
C ILE A 91 4.09 -3.32 8.12
N ALA A 92 4.33 -2.39 9.05
CA ALA A 92 5.50 -2.45 9.93
C ALA A 92 5.51 -3.73 10.79
N ARG A 93 4.36 -4.11 11.33
CA ARG A 93 4.18 -5.34 12.11
C ARG A 93 4.47 -6.59 11.30
N LEU A 94 3.94 -6.69 10.08
CA LEU A 94 4.24 -7.80 9.17
C LEU A 94 5.73 -7.94 8.86
N ASN A 95 6.41 -6.82 8.64
CA ASN A 95 7.85 -6.82 8.36
C ASN A 95 8.65 -7.32 9.57
N GLU A 96 8.30 -6.86 10.78
CA GLU A 96 8.94 -7.30 12.03
C GLU A 96 8.75 -8.81 12.23
N GLU A 97 7.54 -9.32 12.09
CA GLU A 97 7.23 -10.75 12.22
C GLU A 97 7.93 -11.60 11.16
N ALA A 98 8.05 -11.11 9.92
CA ALA A 98 8.82 -11.78 8.87
C ALA A 98 10.35 -11.67 9.08
N GLY A 99 10.80 -10.82 10.02
CA GLY A 99 12.22 -10.56 10.24
C GLY A 99 12.88 -9.94 9.00
N LEU A 100 12.19 -8.97 8.36
CA LEU A 100 12.65 -8.19 7.22
C LEU A 100 12.96 -6.76 7.66
N THR A 101 14.03 -6.19 7.11
CA THR A 101 14.45 -4.83 7.44
C THR A 101 13.98 -3.86 6.37
N ARG A 102 13.18 -2.85 6.75
CA ARG A 102 12.80 -1.79 5.82
C ARG A 102 14.01 -0.94 5.43
N VAL A 103 14.23 -0.83 4.12
CA VAL A 103 15.20 0.08 3.52
C VAL A 103 14.54 1.44 3.31
N GLN A 104 13.36 1.42 2.69
CA GLN A 104 12.56 2.61 2.36
C GLN A 104 11.11 2.21 2.18
N ILE A 105 10.19 3.14 2.45
CA ILE A 105 8.79 3.04 2.03
C ILE A 105 8.43 4.31 1.26
N ILE A 106 7.76 4.15 0.13
CA ILE A 106 7.40 5.27 -0.74
C ILE A 106 5.93 5.22 -1.12
N SER A 107 5.39 6.38 -1.51
CA SER A 107 4.09 6.48 -2.15
C SER A 107 4.28 6.60 -3.67
N PRO A 108 4.03 5.54 -4.47
CA PRO A 108 4.26 5.57 -5.91
C PRO A 108 3.27 6.47 -6.68
N ASP A 109 2.15 6.82 -6.08
CA ASP A 109 1.09 7.61 -6.71
C ASP A 109 0.76 8.91 -5.95
N GLY A 110 1.21 9.06 -4.70
CA GLY A 110 1.00 10.28 -3.91
C GLY A 110 -0.47 10.72 -3.88
N ALA A 111 -0.70 11.98 -4.21
CA ALA A 111 -2.04 12.57 -4.31
C ALA A 111 -2.71 12.37 -5.68
N ALA A 112 -2.05 11.72 -6.65
CA ALA A 112 -2.51 11.66 -8.04
C ALA A 112 -3.93 11.10 -8.19
N ASN A 113 -4.28 10.07 -7.42
CA ASN A 113 -5.60 9.45 -7.49
C ASN A 113 -6.74 10.36 -7.01
N TYR A 114 -6.46 11.28 -6.06
CA TYR A 114 -7.46 12.26 -5.60
C TYR A 114 -7.73 13.35 -6.63
N ILE A 115 -6.73 13.75 -7.39
CA ILE A 115 -6.77 14.90 -8.30
C ILE A 115 -6.66 14.51 -9.78
N ARG A 116 -6.82 13.22 -10.11
CA ARG A 116 -6.71 12.69 -11.48
C ARG A 116 -7.49 13.50 -12.53
N PRO A 117 -8.75 13.91 -12.30
CA PRO A 117 -9.50 14.70 -13.29
C PRO A 117 -8.87 16.06 -13.59
N TYR A 118 -8.09 16.60 -12.67
CA TYR A 118 -7.37 17.87 -12.83
C TYR A 118 -6.03 17.64 -13.51
N LEU A 119 -5.28 16.59 -13.12
CA LEU A 119 -4.02 16.21 -13.76
C LEU A 119 -4.20 15.92 -15.25
N ASN A 120 -5.30 15.28 -15.63
CA ASN A 120 -5.63 14.98 -17.03
C ASN A 120 -5.91 16.22 -17.91
N LYS A 121 -5.99 17.42 -17.32
CA LYS A 121 -6.21 18.67 -18.03
C LYS A 121 -4.97 19.55 -18.10
N LEU A 122 -3.89 19.14 -17.44
CA LEU A 122 -2.62 19.86 -17.44
C LEU A 122 -1.99 19.81 -18.83
N THR A 123 -1.26 20.85 -19.17
CA THR A 123 -0.32 20.82 -20.28
C THR A 123 0.85 19.90 -19.95
N ASP A 124 1.62 19.50 -20.95
CA ASP A 124 2.81 18.67 -20.74
C ASP A 124 3.82 19.35 -19.81
N GLU A 125 3.96 20.67 -19.90
CA GLU A 125 4.86 21.44 -19.02
C GLU A 125 4.39 21.40 -17.56
N GLU A 126 3.11 21.66 -17.31
CA GLU A 126 2.52 21.60 -15.96
C GLU A 126 2.56 20.17 -15.40
N PHE A 127 2.32 19.17 -16.23
CA PHE A 127 2.40 17.77 -15.80
C PHE A 127 3.84 17.36 -15.44
N ASN A 128 4.84 17.85 -16.18
CA ASN A 128 6.24 17.64 -15.82
C ASN A 128 6.61 18.29 -14.48
N GLU A 129 6.05 19.46 -14.13
CA GLU A 129 6.23 20.04 -12.80
C GLU A 129 5.54 19.21 -11.72
N PHE A 130 4.35 18.63 -11.99
CA PHE A 130 3.72 17.68 -11.07
C PHE A 130 4.60 16.44 -10.83
N ILE A 131 5.24 15.90 -11.86
CA ILE A 131 6.18 14.77 -11.71
C ILE A 131 7.35 15.15 -10.79
N LYS A 132 7.95 16.33 -10.97
CA LYS A 132 9.03 16.81 -10.10
C LYS A 132 8.59 16.97 -8.65
N TYR A 133 7.39 17.55 -8.43
CA TYR A 133 6.77 17.67 -7.12
C TYR A 133 6.59 16.28 -6.50
N HIS A 134 5.98 15.35 -7.24
CA HIS A 134 5.75 13.98 -6.76
C HIS A 134 7.06 13.30 -6.35
N LEU A 135 8.09 13.33 -7.19
CA LEU A 135 9.39 12.75 -6.89
C LEU A 135 10.07 13.40 -5.67
N SER A 136 9.79 14.68 -5.38
CA SER A 136 10.31 15.36 -4.19
C SER A 136 9.56 15.00 -2.90
N THR A 137 8.37 14.39 -3.01
CA THR A 137 7.48 14.12 -1.87
C THR A 137 7.16 12.65 -1.64
N CYS A 138 7.42 11.76 -2.60
CA CYS A 138 6.99 10.36 -2.54
C CYS A 138 7.62 9.56 -1.38
N GLU A 139 8.75 10.00 -0.84
CA GLU A 139 9.43 9.38 0.30
C GLU A 139 9.05 10.01 1.67
N ARG A 140 8.21 11.03 1.67
CA ARG A 140 7.84 11.73 2.91
C ARG A 140 6.87 10.89 3.73
N ALA A 141 7.20 10.66 5.01
CA ALA A 141 6.39 9.85 5.92
C ALA A 141 4.97 10.41 6.12
N ASP A 142 4.82 11.75 6.08
CA ASP A 142 3.53 12.44 6.22
C ASP A 142 2.62 12.33 4.97
N MET A 143 3.13 11.76 3.88
CA MET A 143 2.38 11.56 2.63
C MET A 143 1.99 10.10 2.35
N LEU A 144 2.49 9.15 3.14
CA LEU A 144 2.33 7.71 2.86
C LEU A 144 0.93 7.18 3.15
N GLY A 145 0.40 7.46 4.35
CA GLY A 145 -0.80 6.78 4.86
C GLY A 145 -2.07 7.07 4.06
N ALA A 146 -2.18 8.25 3.45
CA ALA A 146 -3.36 8.66 2.68
C ALA A 146 -3.21 8.45 1.16
N ALA A 147 -2.07 8.01 0.66
CA ALA A 147 -1.89 7.63 -0.74
C ALA A 147 -2.71 6.37 -1.07
N ALA A 148 -3.02 6.13 -2.35
CA ALA A 148 -3.75 4.92 -2.72
C ALA A 148 -2.90 3.67 -2.54
N HIS A 149 -1.62 3.77 -2.86
CA HIS A 149 -0.65 2.68 -2.73
C HIS A 149 0.58 3.12 -1.93
N THR A 150 1.21 2.15 -1.30
CA THR A 150 2.61 2.25 -0.86
C THR A 150 3.44 1.13 -1.46
N LEU A 151 4.72 1.41 -1.66
CA LEU A 151 5.73 0.43 -2.03
C LEU A 151 6.74 0.36 -0.89
N ASP A 152 6.79 -0.78 -0.22
CA ASP A 152 7.75 -1.07 0.84
C ASP A 152 8.95 -1.80 0.26
N ILE A 153 10.13 -1.27 0.48
CA ILE A 153 11.42 -1.79 0.00
C ILE A 153 12.12 -2.42 1.19
N LEU A 154 12.21 -3.73 1.17
CA LEU A 154 12.70 -4.53 2.28
C LEU A 154 14.00 -5.22 1.91
N ARG A 155 14.84 -5.49 2.93
CA ARG A 155 16.05 -6.29 2.84
C ARG A 155 15.91 -7.56 3.66
N LYS A 156 16.32 -8.67 3.06
CA LYS A 156 16.49 -9.94 3.75
C LYS A 156 17.72 -9.92 4.64
#